data_0be4076a5d10178a4a273038208b496c
#
_entry.id   0be4076a5d10178a4a273038208b496c
#
_cell.length_a   1.000
_cell.length_b   1.000
_cell.length_c   1.000
_cell.angle_alpha   90.00
_cell.angle_beta   90.00
_cell.angle_gamma   90.00
#
_symmetry.space_group_name_H-M   'P 1'
#
loop_
_entity.id
_entity.type
_entity.pdbx_description
1 polymer ?
#
loop_
_entity_poly.entity_id
_entity_poly.type
_entity_poly.pdbx_seq_one_letter_code
_entity_poly.pdbx_strand_id
1 'polypeptide(L)'
;MNSHGSVRISLSRRLLQTCKPLLETLSCLDRQQTRRTLIDISMLATVGVLTTPRRHAHCKAMARARTQFEITPDILLRAYSIGLFPMAESADDQSLFWVDPEARGIFPLDRMIVTKKLARTIRSNRFEIRVDHDFGAVIDGCASAAVGREKTWINERIRTLYGQLYELGHVHTIESWQDGELVGGLYGVSLGAAFFGESMFHRRTDASKVALIHLAARLYKGGFRLLDTQFVTPHLETLGAIEVSKEAYRTMLADAVAHKADFWVWPKGEKVLGTEALDALPH
;
A
#
# COMPACT_ATOMS: atom_id res chain seq x y z
N MET A 1 -16.38 34.57 -24.47
CA MET A 1 -17.01 33.29 -24.77
C MET A 1 -15.88 32.23 -24.80
N ASN A 2 -15.57 31.63 -23.68
CA ASN A 2 -14.51 30.64 -23.53
C ASN A 2 -15.17 29.33 -23.13
N SER A 3 -15.17 28.37 -24.04
CA SER A 3 -15.63 27.00 -23.79
C SER A 3 -14.48 26.17 -23.19
N HIS A 4 -14.57 25.88 -21.89
CA HIS A 4 -13.72 24.91 -21.25
C HIS A 4 -14.24 23.50 -21.59
N GLY A 5 -13.49 22.76 -22.40
CA GLY A 5 -13.74 21.36 -22.70
C GLY A 5 -13.43 20.47 -21.49
N SER A 6 -14.44 20.17 -20.72
CA SER A 6 -14.37 19.16 -19.65
C SER A 6 -14.40 17.76 -20.27
N VAL A 7 -13.33 16.98 -20.11
CA VAL A 7 -13.30 15.56 -20.47
C VAL A 7 -14.01 14.78 -19.37
N ARG A 8 -15.30 14.52 -19.55
CA ARG A 8 -16.05 13.59 -18.70
C ARG A 8 -15.65 12.16 -19.05
N ILE A 9 -14.99 11.46 -18.14
CA ILE A 9 -14.83 10.01 -18.21
C ILE A 9 -16.16 9.40 -17.69
N SER A 10 -16.96 8.90 -18.61
CA SER A 10 -18.21 8.20 -18.29
C SER A 10 -17.90 6.79 -17.79
N LEU A 11 -18.05 6.58 -16.49
CA LEU A 11 -18.02 5.25 -15.90
C LEU A 11 -19.23 4.44 -16.39
N SER A 12 -18.98 3.35 -17.11
CA SER A 12 -20.04 2.48 -17.59
C SER A 12 -20.71 1.74 -16.41
N ARG A 13 -22.02 1.44 -16.55
CA ARG A 13 -22.79 0.65 -15.56
C ARG A 13 -22.18 -0.74 -15.27
N ARG A 14 -21.29 -1.24 -16.11
CA ARG A 14 -20.52 -2.49 -15.89
C ARG A 14 -19.52 -2.39 -14.76
N LEU A 15 -18.86 -1.22 -14.57
CA LEU A 15 -17.91 -0.96 -13.47
C LEU A 15 -18.55 -1.18 -12.08
N LEU A 16 -19.82 -0.81 -11.93
CA LEU A 16 -20.55 -0.96 -10.67
C LEU A 16 -20.97 -2.41 -10.36
N GLN A 17 -21.02 -3.28 -11.36
CA GLN A 17 -21.40 -4.68 -11.18
C GLN A 17 -20.20 -5.60 -10.91
N THR A 18 -19.02 -5.27 -11.45
CA THR A 18 -17.80 -6.06 -11.25
C THR A 18 -17.10 -5.80 -9.90
N CYS A 19 -17.34 -4.65 -9.29
CA CYS A 19 -16.83 -4.33 -7.94
C CYS A 19 -17.64 -4.96 -6.79
N LYS A 20 -18.75 -5.65 -7.08
CA LYS A 20 -19.64 -6.24 -6.08
C LYS A 20 -18.94 -7.19 -5.09
N PRO A 21 -18.02 -8.08 -5.50
CA PRO A 21 -17.33 -8.94 -4.55
C PRO A 21 -16.27 -8.21 -3.70
N LEU A 22 -15.66 -7.13 -4.21
CA LEU A 22 -14.77 -6.27 -3.42
C LEU A 22 -15.55 -5.41 -2.41
N LEU A 23 -16.78 -4.99 -2.80
CA LEU A 23 -17.70 -4.25 -1.94
C LEU A 23 -18.38 -5.15 -0.89
N GLU A 24 -18.51 -6.45 -1.13
CA GLU A 24 -19.07 -7.38 -0.14
C GLU A 24 -18.05 -7.75 0.96
N THR A 25 -16.75 -7.72 0.68
CA THR A 25 -15.70 -7.70 1.71
C THR A 25 -15.54 -6.34 2.41
N LEU A 26 -16.06 -5.28 1.79
CA LEU A 26 -16.14 -3.91 2.31
C LEU A 26 -17.56 -3.56 2.79
N SER A 27 -18.39 -4.53 3.12
CA SER A 27 -19.84 -4.41 3.35
C SER A 27 -20.27 -3.52 4.54
N CYS A 28 -19.35 -2.78 5.16
CA CYS A 28 -19.64 -1.74 6.15
C CYS A 28 -19.49 -0.31 5.64
N LEU A 29 -19.09 -0.08 4.38
CA LEU A 29 -18.91 1.29 3.89
C LEU A 29 -20.12 1.75 3.06
N ASP A 30 -20.70 2.87 3.48
CA ASP A 30 -21.85 3.52 2.84
C ASP A 30 -21.59 3.80 1.35
N ARG A 31 -22.47 3.28 0.48
CA ARG A 31 -22.40 3.40 -0.99
C ARG A 31 -22.40 4.84 -1.53
N GLN A 32 -22.71 5.82 -0.71
CA GLN A 32 -22.71 7.24 -1.11
C GLN A 32 -21.32 7.87 -1.01
N GLN A 33 -20.45 7.41 -0.12
CA GLN A 33 -19.08 7.95 0.06
C GLN A 33 -18.13 7.55 -1.07
N THR A 34 -18.26 6.34 -1.61
CA THR A 34 -17.35 5.82 -2.67
C THR A 34 -17.47 6.56 -4.01
N ARG A 35 -18.58 7.28 -4.27
CA ARG A 35 -18.85 7.95 -5.56
C ARG A 35 -18.12 9.30 -5.74
N ARG A 36 -17.56 9.90 -4.70
CA ARG A 36 -16.93 11.23 -4.76
C ARG A 36 -15.40 11.21 -4.80
N THR A 37 -14.77 10.05 -4.79
CA THR A 37 -13.35 9.89 -4.49
C THR A 37 -12.44 9.71 -5.72
N LEU A 38 -12.93 9.86 -6.94
CA LEU A 38 -12.11 9.79 -8.15
C LEU A 38 -11.55 11.19 -8.46
N ILE A 39 -10.25 11.37 -8.26
CA ILE A 39 -9.55 12.62 -8.54
C ILE A 39 -9.07 12.65 -10.00
N ASP A 40 -9.33 13.76 -10.68
CA ASP A 40 -8.85 14.02 -12.04
C ASP A 40 -7.32 14.23 -12.02
N ILE A 41 -6.61 13.41 -12.77
CA ILE A 41 -5.14 13.37 -12.86
C ILE A 41 -4.53 14.69 -13.38
N SER A 42 -5.37 15.63 -13.88
CA SER A 42 -4.93 16.92 -14.41
C SER A 42 -4.21 17.83 -13.38
N MET A 43 -4.39 17.59 -12.08
CA MET A 43 -3.74 18.39 -11.03
C MET A 43 -2.27 18.05 -10.77
N LEU A 44 -1.80 16.85 -11.12
CA LEU A 44 -0.41 16.44 -10.91
C LEU A 44 0.57 17.01 -11.98
N ALA A 45 0.02 17.50 -13.09
CA ALA A 45 0.82 18.04 -14.21
C ALA A 45 1.18 19.54 -14.09
N THR A 46 0.64 20.27 -13.10
CA THR A 46 0.72 21.74 -13.05
C THR A 46 1.94 22.31 -12.29
N VAL A 47 2.83 21.46 -11.77
CA VAL A 47 4.06 21.88 -11.08
C VAL A 47 5.30 21.51 -11.88
N GLY A 48 5.41 22.04 -13.08
CA GLY A 48 6.61 21.89 -13.90
C GLY A 48 6.60 22.93 -15.02
N VAL A 49 7.21 24.07 -14.76
CA VAL A 49 7.44 25.14 -15.74
C VAL A 49 8.35 24.61 -16.85
N LEU A 50 7.86 24.54 -18.08
CA LEU A 50 8.69 24.51 -19.28
C LEU A 50 8.15 25.48 -20.33
N THR A 51 8.88 26.56 -20.51
CA THR A 51 8.77 27.49 -21.63
C THR A 51 9.35 26.87 -22.88
N THR A 52 8.58 26.79 -23.97
CA THR A 52 9.11 26.52 -25.30
C THR A 52 8.62 27.56 -26.33
N PRO A 53 9.47 27.93 -27.29
CA PRO A 53 9.13 28.96 -28.27
C PRO A 53 8.28 28.42 -29.44
N ARG A 54 7.37 29.26 -29.90
CA ARG A 54 6.54 29.06 -31.11
C ARG A 54 7.37 28.83 -32.37
N ARG A 55 7.05 27.81 -33.15
CA ARG A 55 7.19 27.81 -34.61
C ARG A 55 5.97 27.16 -35.27
N HIS A 56 5.40 27.87 -36.22
CA HIS A 56 4.32 27.43 -37.12
C HIS A 56 4.88 26.43 -38.14
N ALA A 57 4.18 25.35 -38.42
CA ALA A 57 3.98 24.81 -39.77
C ALA A 57 3.16 23.50 -39.77
N HIS A 58 2.18 23.47 -40.68
CA HIS A 58 1.57 22.36 -41.43
C HIS A 58 0.83 21.27 -40.69
N CYS A 59 -0.49 21.37 -40.79
CA CYS A 59 -1.47 20.34 -40.50
C CYS A 59 -1.31 19.13 -41.43
N LYS A 60 -0.87 17.96 -40.87
CA LYS A 60 -1.17 16.64 -41.42
C LYS A 60 -1.80 15.86 -40.28
N ALA A 61 -2.94 15.21 -40.58
CA ALA A 61 -3.72 14.40 -39.63
C ALA A 61 -2.83 13.32 -39.00
N MET A 62 -2.33 13.57 -37.80
CA MET A 62 -1.70 12.55 -36.98
C MET A 62 -2.81 11.89 -36.16
N ALA A 63 -2.95 10.58 -36.36
CA ALA A 63 -3.69 9.73 -35.46
C ALA A 63 -3.33 10.10 -34.01
N ARG A 64 -4.32 10.40 -33.19
CA ARG A 64 -4.16 10.65 -31.77
C ARG A 64 -3.56 9.38 -31.14
N ALA A 65 -2.23 9.32 -31.02
CA ALA A 65 -1.60 8.43 -30.08
C ALA A 65 -2.16 8.83 -28.71
N ARG A 66 -2.96 7.96 -28.08
CA ARG A 66 -3.25 8.05 -26.66
C ARG A 66 -1.89 7.90 -25.98
N THR A 67 -1.30 9.00 -25.56
CA THR A 67 -0.16 8.96 -24.64
C THR A 67 -0.69 8.31 -23.36
N GLN A 68 -0.46 7.02 -23.23
CA GLN A 68 -0.63 6.32 -21.96
C GLN A 68 0.38 6.96 -21.04
N PHE A 69 -0.10 7.70 -20.05
CA PHE A 69 0.76 8.32 -19.04
C PHE A 69 1.40 7.17 -18.24
N GLU A 70 2.70 7.01 -18.41
CA GLU A 70 3.45 5.96 -17.72
C GLU A 70 3.64 6.38 -16.26
N ILE A 71 3.14 5.56 -15.33
CA ILE A 71 3.38 5.76 -13.90
C ILE A 71 4.79 5.28 -13.61
N THR A 72 5.63 6.19 -13.14
CA THR A 72 7.01 5.91 -12.71
C THR A 72 7.08 5.77 -11.19
N PRO A 73 8.16 5.18 -10.63
CA PRO A 73 8.41 5.16 -9.18
C PRO A 73 8.28 6.53 -8.52
N ASP A 74 8.81 7.60 -9.14
CA ASP A 74 8.73 8.97 -8.62
C ASP A 74 7.29 9.48 -8.53
N ILE A 75 6.47 9.20 -9.55
CA ILE A 75 5.05 9.56 -9.54
C ILE A 75 4.33 8.80 -8.44
N LEU A 76 4.65 7.54 -8.26
CA LEU A 76 4.06 6.69 -7.22
C LEU A 76 4.41 7.22 -5.82
N LEU A 77 5.68 7.54 -5.55
CA LEU A 77 6.11 8.13 -4.28
C LEU A 77 5.46 9.49 -4.00
N ARG A 78 5.33 10.35 -5.05
CA ARG A 78 4.60 11.61 -4.93
C ARG A 78 3.12 11.40 -4.61
N ALA A 79 2.48 10.40 -5.20
CA ALA A 79 1.11 10.05 -4.88
C ALA A 79 0.97 9.64 -3.42
N TYR A 80 1.85 8.76 -2.92
CA TYR A 80 1.89 8.39 -1.51
C TYR A 80 2.08 9.60 -0.59
N SER A 81 2.97 10.53 -0.95
CA SER A 81 3.22 11.72 -0.11
C SER A 81 2.02 12.65 0.08
N ILE A 82 1.00 12.51 -0.75
CA ILE A 82 -0.28 13.26 -0.65
C ILE A 82 -1.48 12.38 -0.27
N GLY A 83 -1.22 11.10 0.07
CA GLY A 83 -2.24 10.16 0.55
C GLY A 83 -2.95 9.35 -0.53
N LEU A 84 -2.54 9.46 -1.80
CA LEU A 84 -3.08 8.65 -2.89
C LEU A 84 -2.34 7.31 -2.99
N PHE A 85 -3.06 6.26 -3.35
CA PHE A 85 -2.47 4.96 -3.66
C PHE A 85 -3.12 4.34 -4.90
N PRO A 86 -2.38 3.53 -5.68
CA PRO A 86 -2.90 2.90 -6.88
C PRO A 86 -3.65 1.62 -6.57
N MET A 87 -4.69 1.35 -7.34
CA MET A 87 -5.38 0.05 -7.38
C MET A 87 -5.69 -0.35 -8.82
N ALA A 88 -5.84 -1.64 -9.08
CA ALA A 88 -6.41 -2.19 -10.28
C ALA A 88 -7.73 -2.90 -9.96
N GLU A 89 -8.62 -3.04 -10.94
CA GLU A 89 -9.88 -3.76 -10.77
C GLU A 89 -9.67 -5.29 -10.67
N SER A 90 -8.65 -5.80 -11.33
CA SER A 90 -8.28 -7.22 -11.32
C SER A 90 -6.83 -7.43 -11.76
N ALA A 91 -6.35 -8.66 -11.64
CA ALA A 91 -5.03 -9.04 -12.14
C ALA A 91 -4.90 -8.89 -13.67
N ASP A 92 -6.00 -9.02 -14.40
CA ASP A 92 -6.02 -8.97 -15.88
C ASP A 92 -6.16 -7.53 -16.40
N ASP A 93 -6.57 -6.58 -15.56
CA ASP A 93 -6.72 -5.18 -15.94
C ASP A 93 -5.39 -4.44 -15.82
N GLN A 94 -4.84 -3.96 -16.93
CA GLN A 94 -3.61 -3.18 -16.95
C GLN A 94 -3.81 -1.70 -16.56
N SER A 95 -5.06 -1.26 -16.38
CA SER A 95 -5.36 0.08 -15.93
C SER A 95 -5.15 0.20 -14.42
N LEU A 96 -4.64 1.36 -13.99
CA LEU A 96 -4.54 1.72 -12.58
C LEU A 96 -5.39 2.97 -12.33
N PHE A 97 -6.06 3.00 -11.20
CA PHE A 97 -6.79 4.17 -10.71
C PHE A 97 -6.26 4.58 -9.34
N TRP A 98 -6.35 5.87 -9.05
CA TRP A 98 -5.91 6.43 -7.78
C TRP A 98 -7.06 6.47 -6.78
N VAL A 99 -6.79 6.09 -5.55
CA VAL A 99 -7.76 6.05 -4.47
C VAL A 99 -7.38 7.05 -3.39
N ASP A 100 -8.38 7.80 -2.90
CA ASP A 100 -8.27 8.76 -1.79
C ASP A 100 -9.54 8.65 -0.93
N PRO A 101 -9.61 7.69 0.00
CA PRO A 101 -10.81 7.42 0.78
C PRO A 101 -11.09 8.50 1.83
N GLU A 102 -12.36 8.71 2.18
CA GLU A 102 -12.78 9.65 3.22
C GLU A 102 -12.45 9.16 4.64
N ALA A 103 -12.39 7.84 4.84
CA ALA A 103 -11.89 7.19 6.06
C ALA A 103 -10.66 6.36 5.73
N ARG A 104 -9.57 6.56 6.48
CA ARG A 104 -8.29 5.87 6.26
C ARG A 104 -7.96 4.92 7.39
N GLY A 105 -7.62 3.69 7.05
CA GLY A 105 -7.13 2.70 7.99
C GLY A 105 -5.66 2.94 8.37
N ILE A 106 -5.38 2.96 9.66
CA ILE A 106 -4.02 3.05 10.19
C ILE A 106 -3.82 2.08 11.35
N PHE A 107 -2.56 1.73 11.64
CA PHE A 107 -2.16 1.13 12.90
C PHE A 107 -1.47 2.18 13.78
N PRO A 108 -2.03 2.55 14.93
CA PRO A 108 -1.29 3.28 15.95
C PRO A 108 -0.15 2.39 16.46
N LEU A 109 1.10 2.75 16.13
CA LEU A 109 2.28 1.94 16.47
C LEU A 109 2.48 1.78 17.98
N ASP A 110 1.96 2.72 18.76
CA ASP A 110 1.99 2.73 20.23
C ASP A 110 0.86 1.92 20.88
N ARG A 111 -0.07 1.35 20.09
CA ARG A 111 -1.27 0.64 20.61
C ARG A 111 -1.61 -0.62 19.85
N MET A 112 -0.61 -1.30 19.31
CA MET A 112 -0.80 -2.60 18.66
C MET A 112 -1.41 -3.62 19.62
N ILE A 113 -2.42 -4.36 19.18
CA ILE A 113 -3.05 -5.41 20.00
C ILE A 113 -2.36 -6.75 19.74
N VAL A 114 -1.63 -7.22 20.73
CA VAL A 114 -1.00 -8.54 20.71
C VAL A 114 -1.67 -9.45 21.74
N THR A 115 -2.54 -10.33 21.28
CA THR A 115 -3.23 -11.28 22.19
C THR A 115 -2.23 -12.23 22.84
N LYS A 116 -2.56 -12.75 24.03
CA LYS A 116 -1.71 -13.74 24.75
C LYS A 116 -1.35 -14.94 23.87
N LYS A 117 -2.28 -15.40 23.02
CA LYS A 117 -2.05 -16.51 22.08
C LYS A 117 -1.02 -16.11 21.02
N LEU A 118 -1.17 -14.95 20.39
CA LEU A 118 -0.24 -14.46 19.38
C LEU A 118 1.15 -14.20 19.99
N ALA A 119 1.23 -13.59 21.16
CA ALA A 119 2.50 -13.38 21.87
C ALA A 119 3.24 -14.69 22.16
N ARG A 120 2.50 -15.77 22.52
CA ARG A 120 3.10 -17.10 22.68
C ARG A 120 3.66 -17.63 21.35
N THR A 121 2.92 -17.47 20.25
CA THR A 121 3.37 -17.86 18.91
C THR A 121 4.64 -17.09 18.52
N ILE A 122 4.70 -15.78 18.77
CA ILE A 122 5.85 -14.93 18.47
C ILE A 122 7.07 -15.39 19.30
N ARG A 123 6.92 -15.52 20.63
CA ARG A 123 8.02 -15.96 21.54
C ARG A 123 8.55 -17.36 21.22
N SER A 124 7.74 -18.22 20.62
CA SER A 124 8.20 -19.56 20.26
C SER A 124 9.20 -19.60 19.12
N ASN A 125 9.37 -18.49 18.39
CA ASN A 125 10.24 -18.38 17.21
C ASN A 125 10.02 -19.50 16.17
N ARG A 126 8.79 -20.04 16.08
CA ARG A 126 8.50 -21.10 15.13
C ARG A 126 8.54 -20.63 13.69
N PHE A 127 8.43 -19.32 13.46
CA PHE A 127 8.70 -18.67 12.19
C PHE A 127 10.05 -17.96 12.29
N GLU A 128 10.93 -18.23 11.34
CA GLU A 128 12.12 -17.41 11.11
C GLU A 128 11.68 -16.17 10.35
N ILE A 129 12.00 -14.98 10.87
CA ILE A 129 11.65 -13.72 10.22
C ILE A 129 12.84 -13.25 9.41
N ARG A 130 12.59 -13.02 8.12
CA ARG A 130 13.55 -12.42 7.20
C ARG A 130 12.98 -11.11 6.67
N VAL A 131 13.89 -10.19 6.36
CA VAL A 131 13.54 -8.84 5.85
C VAL A 131 14.24 -8.65 4.51
N ASP A 132 13.48 -8.27 3.49
CA ASP A 132 14.00 -8.04 2.14
C ASP A 132 14.85 -9.20 1.62
N HIS A 133 14.40 -10.44 1.86
CA HIS A 133 15.08 -11.64 1.41
C HIS A 133 14.58 -12.11 0.05
N ASP A 134 13.26 -12.16 -0.16
CA ASP A 134 12.64 -12.59 -1.42
C ASP A 134 11.36 -11.81 -1.71
N PHE A 135 11.52 -10.59 -2.24
CA PHE A 135 10.39 -9.74 -2.66
C PHE A 135 9.49 -10.45 -3.69
N GLY A 136 10.09 -11.16 -4.65
CA GLY A 136 9.35 -11.88 -5.69
C GLY A 136 8.39 -12.91 -5.09
N ALA A 137 8.86 -13.75 -4.18
CA ALA A 137 8.03 -14.75 -3.51
C ALA A 137 6.94 -14.11 -2.62
N VAL A 138 7.22 -12.95 -2.00
CA VAL A 138 6.21 -12.24 -1.18
C VAL A 138 5.10 -11.66 -2.04
N ILE A 139 5.43 -10.95 -3.13
CA ILE A 139 4.39 -10.37 -4.00
C ILE A 139 3.56 -11.45 -4.70
N ASP A 140 4.17 -12.60 -5.04
CA ASP A 140 3.48 -13.77 -5.55
C ASP A 140 2.52 -14.37 -4.52
N GLY A 141 2.96 -14.48 -3.27
CA GLY A 141 2.12 -14.91 -2.16
C GLY A 141 0.93 -13.98 -1.94
N CYS A 142 1.15 -12.66 -2.03
CA CYS A 142 0.11 -11.65 -1.92
C CYS A 142 -0.87 -11.67 -3.11
N ALA A 143 -0.38 -11.96 -4.32
CA ALA A 143 -1.20 -12.05 -5.53
C ALA A 143 -1.96 -13.37 -5.66
N SER A 144 -1.55 -14.41 -4.93
CA SER A 144 -2.20 -15.73 -4.99
C SER A 144 -3.62 -15.69 -4.46
N ALA A 145 -4.51 -16.42 -5.10
CA ALA A 145 -5.87 -16.63 -4.61
C ALA A 145 -5.84 -17.35 -3.25
N ALA A 146 -6.73 -16.92 -2.36
CA ALA A 146 -6.91 -17.52 -1.04
C ALA A 146 -8.40 -17.60 -0.72
N VAL A 147 -8.78 -18.43 0.27
CA VAL A 147 -10.17 -18.53 0.73
C VAL A 147 -10.66 -17.14 1.15
N GLY A 148 -11.74 -16.67 0.54
CA GLY A 148 -12.30 -15.32 0.74
C GLY A 148 -11.56 -14.20 0.00
N ARG A 149 -10.52 -14.51 -0.78
CA ARG A 149 -9.81 -13.60 -1.67
C ARG A 149 -9.50 -14.31 -2.99
N GLU A 150 -10.53 -14.56 -3.77
CA GLU A 150 -10.46 -15.32 -5.02
C GLU A 150 -9.91 -14.49 -6.18
N LYS A 151 -9.95 -13.15 -6.06
CA LYS A 151 -9.42 -12.20 -7.03
C LYS A 151 -8.39 -11.30 -6.37
N THR A 152 -7.33 -11.00 -7.11
CA THR A 152 -6.30 -10.05 -6.69
C THR A 152 -6.34 -8.80 -7.56
N TRP A 153 -5.98 -7.66 -6.96
CA TRP A 153 -5.73 -6.41 -7.65
C TRP A 153 -4.27 -6.26 -8.10
N ILE A 154 -3.39 -7.19 -7.66
CA ILE A 154 -1.96 -7.17 -8.01
C ILE A 154 -1.78 -7.72 -9.41
N ASN A 155 -1.74 -6.82 -10.40
CA ASN A 155 -1.46 -7.13 -11.80
C ASN A 155 0.04 -6.99 -12.11
N GLU A 156 0.44 -7.30 -13.35
CA GLU A 156 1.85 -7.23 -13.77
C GLU A 156 2.43 -5.81 -13.69
N ARG A 157 1.62 -4.79 -13.96
CA ARG A 157 2.06 -3.39 -13.85
C ARG A 157 2.36 -3.00 -12.40
N ILE A 158 1.54 -3.43 -11.46
CA ILE A 158 1.78 -3.25 -10.02
C ILE A 158 3.06 -3.97 -9.60
N ARG A 159 3.24 -5.24 -10.03
CA ARG A 159 4.46 -6.00 -9.74
C ARG A 159 5.71 -5.28 -10.22
N THR A 160 5.69 -4.78 -11.45
CA THR A 160 6.81 -4.04 -12.04
C THR A 160 7.11 -2.76 -11.27
N LEU A 161 6.08 -1.95 -10.95
CA LEU A 161 6.25 -0.68 -10.22
C LEU A 161 6.81 -0.88 -8.81
N TYR A 162 6.26 -1.84 -8.06
CA TYR A 162 6.74 -2.11 -6.71
C TYR A 162 8.09 -2.83 -6.70
N GLY A 163 8.40 -3.63 -7.74
CA GLY A 163 9.73 -4.18 -7.96
C GLY A 163 10.77 -3.08 -8.18
N GLN A 164 10.47 -2.08 -9.00
CA GLN A 164 11.34 -0.91 -9.17
C GLN A 164 11.54 -0.12 -7.87
N LEU A 165 10.48 0.06 -7.07
CA LEU A 165 10.60 0.70 -5.75
C LEU A 165 11.41 -0.13 -4.76
N TYR A 166 11.34 -1.46 -4.85
CA TYR A 166 12.17 -2.37 -4.05
C TYR A 166 13.66 -2.20 -4.38
N GLU A 167 14.02 -2.18 -5.66
CA GLU A 167 15.40 -1.92 -6.11
C GLU A 167 15.92 -0.54 -5.70
N LEU A 168 15.03 0.45 -5.60
CA LEU A 168 15.34 1.80 -5.12
C LEU A 168 15.38 1.90 -3.57
N GLY A 169 15.06 0.83 -2.84
CA GLY A 169 15.06 0.80 -1.37
C GLY A 169 13.86 1.49 -0.71
N HIS A 170 12.77 1.68 -1.45
CA HIS A 170 11.52 2.23 -0.94
C HIS A 170 10.48 1.19 -0.58
N VAL A 171 10.59 -0.02 -1.10
CA VAL A 171 9.71 -1.14 -0.73
C VAL A 171 10.47 -2.11 0.15
N HIS A 172 9.79 -2.60 1.18
CA HIS A 172 10.33 -3.58 2.11
C HIS A 172 9.36 -4.74 2.31
N THR A 173 9.93 -5.92 2.57
CA THR A 173 9.19 -7.13 2.93
C THR A 173 9.50 -7.55 4.37
N ILE A 174 8.50 -8.12 5.04
CA ILE A 174 8.69 -8.91 6.26
C ILE A 174 8.14 -10.30 5.98
N GLU A 175 8.97 -11.30 6.12
CA GLU A 175 8.76 -12.65 5.65
C GLU A 175 8.76 -13.63 6.83
N SER A 176 7.76 -14.51 6.88
CA SER A 176 7.68 -15.60 7.86
C SER A 176 8.03 -16.91 7.18
N TRP A 177 9.16 -17.48 7.56
CA TRP A 177 9.68 -18.74 7.03
C TRP A 177 9.53 -19.86 8.06
N GLN A 178 9.19 -21.05 7.61
CA GLN A 178 9.14 -22.26 8.43
C GLN A 178 9.66 -23.46 7.62
N ASP A 179 10.59 -24.20 8.18
CA ASP A 179 11.19 -25.39 7.55
C ASP A 179 11.78 -25.09 6.14
N GLY A 180 12.32 -23.88 5.94
CA GLY A 180 12.86 -23.42 4.68
C GLY A 180 11.82 -22.95 3.65
N GLU A 181 10.54 -22.95 4.00
CA GLU A 181 9.44 -22.48 3.15
C GLU A 181 8.95 -21.10 3.60
N LEU A 182 8.64 -20.21 2.64
CA LEU A 182 7.94 -18.96 2.88
C LEU A 182 6.46 -19.24 3.12
N VAL A 183 6.01 -19.11 4.37
CA VAL A 183 4.65 -19.47 4.81
C VAL A 183 3.75 -18.27 5.13
N GLY A 184 4.28 -17.07 5.05
CA GLY A 184 3.53 -15.83 5.21
C GLY A 184 4.45 -14.62 5.08
N GLY A 185 3.86 -13.46 4.94
CA GLY A 185 4.63 -12.22 4.81
C GLY A 185 3.74 -11.06 4.41
N LEU A 186 4.38 -9.94 4.28
CA LEU A 186 3.78 -8.68 3.82
C LEU A 186 4.83 -7.85 3.08
N TYR A 187 4.36 -6.89 2.31
CA TYR A 187 5.21 -5.84 1.76
C TYR A 187 4.55 -4.47 1.92
N GLY A 188 5.36 -3.42 1.81
CA GLY A 188 4.89 -2.05 1.87
C GLY A 188 5.95 -1.04 1.46
N VAL A 189 5.52 0.21 1.34
CA VAL A 189 6.34 1.35 0.89
C VAL A 189 6.79 2.18 2.09
N SER A 190 8.07 2.51 2.15
CA SER A 190 8.67 3.43 3.13
C SER A 190 8.93 4.80 2.50
N LEU A 191 8.42 5.87 3.12
CA LEU A 191 8.62 7.25 2.68
C LEU A 191 8.70 8.19 3.89
N GLY A 192 9.90 8.73 4.16
CA GLY A 192 10.15 9.47 5.39
C GLY A 192 9.91 8.60 6.62
N ALA A 193 9.12 9.05 7.57
CA ALA A 193 8.69 8.27 8.73
C ALA A 193 7.27 7.67 8.55
N ALA A 194 6.79 7.52 7.32
CA ALA A 194 5.56 6.80 6.98
C ALA A 194 5.88 5.45 6.36
N PHE A 195 5.11 4.43 6.72
CA PHE A 195 5.11 3.12 6.07
C PHE A 195 3.70 2.79 5.61
N PHE A 196 3.55 2.44 4.32
CA PHE A 196 2.29 2.08 3.69
C PHE A 196 2.27 0.57 3.49
N GLY A 197 1.50 -0.15 4.32
CA GLY A 197 1.31 -1.60 4.18
C GLY A 197 0.41 -1.88 2.99
N GLU A 198 0.91 -2.60 2.00
CA GLU A 198 0.20 -2.86 0.74
C GLU A 198 -0.63 -4.13 0.78
N SER A 199 0.03 -5.23 1.06
CA SER A 199 -0.66 -6.52 1.09
C SER A 199 0.08 -7.51 2.00
N MET A 200 -0.68 -8.51 2.47
CA MET A 200 -0.14 -9.59 3.29
C MET A 200 -0.80 -10.91 2.92
N PHE A 201 -0.07 -12.01 3.16
CA PHE A 201 -0.58 -13.35 2.93
C PHE A 201 -0.11 -14.32 4.02
N HIS A 202 -0.78 -15.45 4.16
CA HIS A 202 -0.33 -16.56 5.00
C HIS A 202 -0.76 -17.91 4.42
N ARG A 203 0.11 -18.91 4.58
CA ARG A 203 -0.12 -20.32 4.29
C ARG A 203 -0.16 -21.15 5.56
N ARG A 204 0.29 -20.59 6.68
CA ARG A 204 0.23 -21.16 8.03
C ARG A 204 -0.42 -20.17 8.98
N THR A 205 -1.19 -20.70 9.93
CA THR A 205 -1.88 -19.89 10.96
C THR A 205 -0.91 -18.95 11.66
N ASP A 206 -1.29 -17.68 11.79
CA ASP A 206 -0.58 -16.58 12.43
C ASP A 206 0.68 -16.08 11.69
N ALA A 207 1.12 -16.71 10.56
CA ALA A 207 2.36 -16.30 9.89
C ALA A 207 2.35 -14.81 9.45
N SER A 208 1.26 -14.32 8.83
CA SER A 208 1.15 -12.90 8.48
C SER A 208 1.02 -11.98 9.69
N LYS A 209 0.38 -12.44 10.78
CA LYS A 209 0.29 -11.64 12.01
C LYS A 209 1.66 -11.49 12.67
N VAL A 210 2.45 -12.56 12.70
CA VAL A 210 3.83 -12.53 13.23
C VAL A 210 4.66 -11.56 12.40
N ALA A 211 4.59 -11.62 11.06
CA ALA A 211 5.25 -10.66 10.18
C ALA A 211 4.84 -9.21 10.47
N LEU A 212 3.54 -8.95 10.65
CA LEU A 212 3.03 -7.61 10.96
C LEU A 212 3.53 -7.10 12.32
N ILE A 213 3.60 -7.93 13.35
CA ILE A 213 4.11 -7.51 14.66
C ILE A 213 5.62 -7.22 14.59
N HIS A 214 6.39 -8.02 13.85
CA HIS A 214 7.81 -7.71 13.60
C HIS A 214 7.99 -6.42 12.79
N LEU A 215 7.12 -6.15 11.79
CA LEU A 215 7.10 -4.86 11.11
C LEU A 215 6.83 -3.72 12.10
N ALA A 216 5.75 -3.81 12.88
CA ALA A 216 5.38 -2.75 13.84
C ALA A 216 6.48 -2.47 14.85
N ALA A 217 7.13 -3.50 15.37
CA ALA A 217 8.28 -3.38 16.28
C ALA A 217 9.46 -2.66 15.62
N ARG A 218 9.79 -3.03 14.39
CA ARG A 218 10.83 -2.38 13.58
C ARG A 218 10.51 -0.91 13.33
N LEU A 219 9.29 -0.61 12.92
CA LEU A 219 8.83 0.75 12.65
C LEU A 219 8.85 1.61 13.91
N TYR A 220 8.31 1.10 15.02
CA TYR A 220 8.30 1.84 16.28
C TYR A 220 9.71 2.15 16.78
N LYS A 221 10.59 1.14 16.82
CA LYS A 221 12.00 1.27 17.21
C LYS A 221 12.76 2.20 16.26
N GLY A 222 12.46 2.18 14.96
CA GLY A 222 13.06 3.00 13.92
C GLY A 222 12.56 4.44 13.85
N GLY A 223 11.61 4.82 14.71
CA GLY A 223 11.08 6.18 14.78
C GLY A 223 10.06 6.53 13.71
N PHE A 224 9.41 5.53 13.11
CA PHE A 224 8.27 5.76 12.22
C PHE A 224 7.09 6.34 13.00
N ARG A 225 6.29 7.17 12.33
CA ARG A 225 5.16 7.91 12.92
C ARG A 225 3.80 7.48 12.38
N LEU A 226 3.79 6.82 11.22
CA LEU A 226 2.57 6.38 10.55
C LEU A 226 2.76 4.99 9.95
N LEU A 227 1.86 4.04 10.30
CA LEU A 227 1.66 2.78 9.60
C LEU A 227 0.26 2.81 8.99
N ASP A 228 0.20 3.03 7.70
CA ASP A 228 -1.00 3.11 6.88
C ASP A 228 -1.42 1.72 6.38
N THR A 229 -2.68 1.39 6.45
CA THR A 229 -3.27 0.13 5.94
C THR A 229 -4.37 0.37 4.91
N GLN A 230 -4.52 1.58 4.42
CA GLN A 230 -5.54 2.09 3.50
C GLN A 230 -6.97 1.89 4.03
N PHE A 231 -7.37 0.66 4.27
CA PHE A 231 -8.69 0.28 4.77
C PHE A 231 -8.58 -0.59 6.03
N VAL A 232 -9.55 -0.50 6.91
CA VAL A 232 -9.66 -1.38 8.06
C VAL A 232 -10.53 -2.59 7.68
N THR A 233 -10.03 -3.78 7.96
CA THR A 233 -10.79 -5.02 7.84
C THR A 233 -11.03 -5.61 9.23
N PRO A 234 -12.06 -6.46 9.45
CA PRO A 234 -12.26 -7.11 10.76
C PRO A 234 -11.01 -7.85 11.26
N HIS A 235 -10.19 -8.37 10.35
CA HIS A 235 -8.93 -9.00 10.71
C HIS A 235 -7.92 -7.98 11.29
N LEU A 236 -7.76 -6.82 10.65
CA LEU A 236 -6.83 -5.78 11.10
C LEU A 236 -7.31 -5.10 12.39
N GLU A 237 -8.62 -4.94 12.59
CA GLU A 237 -9.20 -4.46 13.85
C GLU A 237 -8.76 -5.32 15.04
N THR A 238 -8.71 -6.66 14.87
CA THR A 238 -8.25 -7.57 15.95
C THR A 238 -6.81 -7.35 16.36
N LEU A 239 -6.03 -6.62 15.56
CA LEU A 239 -4.63 -6.28 15.78
C LEU A 239 -4.42 -4.80 16.15
N GLY A 240 -5.52 -4.03 16.27
CA GLY A 240 -5.49 -2.64 16.71
C GLY A 240 -5.58 -1.59 15.61
N ALA A 241 -5.90 -1.98 14.36
CA ALA A 241 -6.17 -1.01 13.30
C ALA A 241 -7.40 -0.18 13.62
N ILE A 242 -7.34 1.10 13.31
CA ILE A 242 -8.44 2.06 13.47
C ILE A 242 -8.65 2.86 12.19
N GLU A 243 -9.85 3.42 12.04
CA GLU A 243 -10.12 4.40 11.00
C GLU A 243 -9.96 5.82 11.55
N VAL A 244 -9.41 6.68 10.71
CA VAL A 244 -9.31 8.13 10.97
C VAL A 244 -9.90 8.90 9.79
N SER A 245 -10.37 10.13 10.03
CA SER A 245 -10.85 10.97 8.94
C SER A 245 -9.73 11.33 7.99
N LYS A 246 -10.06 11.65 6.75
CA LYS A 246 -9.12 12.08 5.71
C LYS A 246 -8.28 13.27 6.16
N GLU A 247 -8.87 14.24 6.86
CA GLU A 247 -8.17 15.42 7.36
C GLU A 247 -7.14 15.04 8.43
N ALA A 248 -7.54 14.19 9.39
CA ALA A 248 -6.64 13.69 10.43
C ALA A 248 -5.50 12.89 9.80
N TYR A 249 -5.81 11.99 8.87
CA TYR A 249 -4.82 11.22 8.13
C TYR A 249 -3.82 12.11 7.39
N ARG A 250 -4.28 13.12 6.65
CA ARG A 250 -3.40 14.05 5.91
C ARG A 250 -2.46 14.81 6.82
N THR A 251 -2.92 15.20 8.01
CA THR A 251 -2.08 15.85 9.01
C THR A 251 -1.00 14.90 9.52
N MET A 252 -1.36 13.66 9.85
CA MET A 252 -0.42 12.61 10.28
C MET A 252 0.59 12.28 9.17
N LEU A 253 0.12 12.16 7.93
CA LEU A 253 0.96 11.87 6.78
C LEU A 253 1.96 12.98 6.50
N ALA A 254 1.53 14.24 6.52
CA ALA A 254 2.40 15.39 6.29
C ALA A 254 3.52 15.45 7.35
N ASP A 255 3.18 15.21 8.62
CA ASP A 255 4.17 15.10 9.70
C ASP A 255 5.12 13.92 9.48
N ALA A 256 4.60 12.73 9.16
CA ALA A 256 5.43 11.55 8.98
C ALA A 256 6.39 11.69 7.79
N VAL A 257 5.92 12.19 6.65
CA VAL A 257 6.78 12.37 5.45
C VAL A 257 7.86 13.44 5.66
N ALA A 258 7.59 14.46 6.48
CA ALA A 258 8.57 15.50 6.80
C ALA A 258 9.71 15.03 7.74
N HIS A 259 9.54 13.88 8.39
CA HIS A 259 10.53 13.35 9.33
C HIS A 259 11.28 12.16 8.73
N LYS A 260 12.49 11.92 9.27
CA LYS A 260 13.29 10.76 8.92
C LYS A 260 13.04 9.65 9.93
N ALA A 261 13.03 8.41 9.46
CA ALA A 261 13.03 7.20 10.26
C ALA A 261 14.03 6.21 9.69
N ASP A 262 14.45 5.26 10.52
CA ASP A 262 15.42 4.23 10.14
C ASP A 262 14.73 2.86 10.06
N PHE A 263 14.43 2.42 8.84
CA PHE A 263 13.89 1.06 8.64
C PHE A 263 14.91 -0.01 9.02
N TRP A 264 16.21 0.29 8.91
CA TRP A 264 17.32 -0.62 9.20
C TRP A 264 17.85 -0.50 10.63
N VAL A 265 17.02 -0.04 11.58
CA VAL A 265 17.33 0.01 13.03
C VAL A 265 17.82 -1.35 13.57
N TRP A 266 17.38 -2.42 13.01
CA TRP A 266 18.04 -3.72 13.02
C TRP A 266 18.65 -3.94 11.64
N PRO A 267 19.97 -4.16 11.54
CA PRO A 267 20.69 -4.27 10.27
C PRO A 267 20.13 -5.35 9.35
N LYS A 268 20.34 -5.19 8.05
CA LYS A 268 19.95 -6.18 7.06
C LYS A 268 20.62 -7.53 7.36
N GLY A 269 19.84 -8.61 7.37
CA GLY A 269 20.31 -9.95 7.69
C GLY A 269 20.40 -10.27 9.19
N GLU A 270 20.17 -9.30 10.07
CA GLU A 270 20.09 -9.56 11.50
C GLU A 270 18.83 -10.38 11.84
N LYS A 271 19.03 -11.42 12.63
CA LYS A 271 17.95 -12.29 13.11
C LYS A 271 17.33 -11.68 14.36
N VAL A 272 16.16 -11.08 14.22
CA VAL A 272 15.39 -10.52 15.34
C VAL A 272 14.48 -11.61 15.92
N LEU A 273 14.66 -11.92 17.19
CA LEU A 273 13.83 -12.91 17.89
C LEU A 273 12.46 -12.34 18.27
N GLY A 274 11.47 -13.21 18.43
CA GLY A 274 10.13 -12.80 18.79
C GLY A 274 10.03 -12.07 20.15
N THR A 275 10.90 -12.39 21.11
CA THR A 275 11.02 -11.65 22.38
C THR A 275 11.48 -10.22 22.13
N GLU A 276 12.54 -10.04 21.33
CA GLU A 276 13.08 -8.71 21.00
C GLU A 276 12.05 -7.84 20.24
N ALA A 277 11.29 -8.46 19.33
CA ALA A 277 10.22 -7.74 18.63
C ALA A 277 9.10 -7.31 19.58
N LEU A 278 8.71 -8.16 20.53
CA LEU A 278 7.68 -7.82 21.52
C LEU A 278 8.17 -6.75 22.52
N ASP A 279 9.42 -6.85 22.97
CA ASP A 279 10.01 -5.89 23.92
C ASP A 279 10.26 -4.51 23.28
N ALA A 280 10.36 -4.45 21.95
CA ALA A 280 10.49 -3.20 21.21
C ALA A 280 9.17 -2.44 21.05
N LEU A 281 8.02 -3.10 21.25
CA LEU A 281 6.71 -2.44 21.22
C LEU A 281 6.42 -1.79 22.59
N PRO A 282 5.69 -0.67 22.62
CA PRO A 282 5.27 -0.06 23.89
C PRO A 282 4.29 -0.98 24.61
N HIS A 283 4.36 -0.97 25.94
CA HIS A 283 3.53 -1.78 26.85
C HIS A 283 2.29 -1.01 27.30
#